data_3da47de3646cf9ba05243f00051af672
#
_entry.id   3da47de3646cf9ba05243f00051af672
#
_cell.length_a   1.000
_cell.length_b   1.000
_cell.length_c   1.000
_cell.angle_alpha   90.00
_cell.angle_beta   90.00
_cell.angle_gamma   90.00
#
_symmetry.space_group_name_H-M   'P 1'
#
loop_
_entity.id
_entity.type
_entity.pdbx_description
1 polymer ?
#
loop_
_entity_poly.entity_id
_entity_poly.type
_entity_poly.pdbx_seq_one_letter_code
_entity_poly.pdbx_strand_id
1 'polypeptide(L)'
;MKLPKPLRFLRNIILFFFISTILAVVAYRFVPVYITPLMVIRSVQQVFKGESPCWHHTWVSSDKISPHLPMAVIASEDNRFATHNGFDFIEIQKAIKENETRKRKRGASTISQQTAKNVFLWPQSSWVRKGLEVYFTVLIEFFWSKERIMEVYLNSIEMGKGIYGAQAAAKYKFKTTAAKLSAGQCALIAATLPNPIRVDSAHPSPYIKKRQGQILRLMKLVPKFQLNEKRTKE
;
A
#
# COMPACT_ATOMS: atom_id res chain seq x y z
N MET A 1 -36.54 -11.10 -25.58
CA MET A 1 -36.03 -10.09 -26.54
C MET A 1 -34.50 -10.21 -26.62
N LYS A 2 -33.91 -10.55 -27.77
CA LYS A 2 -32.45 -10.68 -27.93
C LYS A 2 -31.83 -9.28 -28.03
N LEU A 3 -30.89 -8.93 -27.14
CA LEU A 3 -30.17 -7.66 -27.20
C LEU A 3 -29.50 -7.46 -28.58
N PRO A 4 -29.48 -6.23 -29.14
CA PRO A 4 -28.75 -5.90 -30.37
C PRO A 4 -27.26 -6.26 -30.25
N LYS A 5 -26.61 -6.59 -31.39
CA LYS A 5 -25.18 -7.00 -31.40
C LYS A 5 -24.24 -6.05 -30.64
N PRO A 6 -24.30 -4.71 -30.81
CA PRO A 6 -23.41 -3.80 -30.08
C PRO A 6 -23.65 -3.83 -28.56
N LEU A 7 -24.90 -3.94 -28.11
CA LEU A 7 -25.22 -4.02 -26.68
C LEU A 7 -24.77 -5.35 -26.08
N ARG A 8 -24.80 -6.45 -26.84
CA ARG A 8 -24.21 -7.73 -26.39
C ARG A 8 -22.70 -7.64 -26.25
N PHE A 9 -22.03 -7.00 -27.20
CA PHE A 9 -20.59 -6.77 -27.13
C PHE A 9 -20.20 -5.95 -25.90
N LEU A 10 -20.86 -4.81 -25.67
CA LEU A 10 -20.63 -3.96 -24.49
C LEU A 10 -20.87 -4.73 -23.17
N ARG A 11 -21.98 -5.46 -23.07
CA ARG A 11 -22.26 -6.32 -21.91
C ARG A 11 -21.13 -7.32 -21.67
N ASN A 12 -20.64 -7.98 -22.73
CA ASN A 12 -19.59 -8.99 -22.60
C ASN A 12 -18.26 -8.37 -22.13
N ILE A 13 -17.90 -7.15 -22.58
CA ILE A 13 -16.74 -6.40 -22.06
C ILE A 13 -16.91 -6.11 -20.58
N ILE A 14 -18.07 -5.62 -20.16
CA ILE A 14 -18.36 -5.32 -18.75
C ILE A 14 -18.27 -6.58 -17.90
N LEU A 15 -18.90 -7.67 -18.35
CA LEU A 15 -18.84 -8.96 -17.64
C LEU A 15 -17.40 -9.48 -17.56
N PHE A 16 -16.64 -9.41 -18.64
CA PHE A 16 -15.23 -9.81 -18.66
C PHE A 16 -14.40 -8.99 -17.66
N PHE A 17 -14.61 -7.66 -17.62
CA PHE A 17 -13.94 -6.80 -16.65
C PHE A 17 -14.22 -7.25 -15.20
N PHE A 18 -15.49 -7.40 -14.83
CA PHE A 18 -15.84 -7.78 -13.45
C PHE A 18 -15.35 -9.20 -13.11
N ILE A 19 -15.54 -10.16 -13.99
CA ILE A 19 -15.10 -11.55 -13.76
C ILE A 19 -13.57 -11.59 -13.61
N SER A 20 -12.83 -11.00 -14.54
CA SER A 20 -11.35 -11.04 -14.52
C SER A 20 -10.78 -10.34 -13.30
N THR A 21 -11.33 -9.19 -12.91
CA THR A 21 -10.85 -8.45 -11.72
C THR A 21 -11.17 -9.17 -10.40
N ILE A 22 -12.37 -9.76 -10.28
CA ILE A 22 -12.73 -10.57 -9.11
C ILE A 22 -11.81 -11.80 -9.03
N LEU A 23 -11.60 -12.51 -10.14
CA LEU A 23 -10.68 -13.66 -10.17
C LEU A 23 -9.25 -13.27 -9.78
N ALA A 24 -8.75 -12.11 -10.27
CA ALA A 24 -7.45 -11.61 -9.90
C ALA A 24 -7.34 -11.29 -8.39
N VAL A 25 -8.36 -10.65 -7.81
CA VAL A 25 -8.41 -10.38 -6.37
C VAL A 25 -8.44 -11.68 -5.56
N VAL A 26 -9.27 -12.65 -5.97
CA VAL A 26 -9.34 -13.95 -5.30
C VAL A 26 -8.02 -14.71 -5.43
N ALA A 27 -7.38 -14.71 -6.59
CA ALA A 27 -6.08 -15.33 -6.79
C ALA A 27 -5.00 -14.70 -5.88
N TYR A 28 -4.94 -13.37 -5.82
CA TYR A 28 -3.98 -12.64 -4.97
C TYR A 28 -4.26 -12.75 -3.47
N ARG A 29 -5.38 -13.34 -3.05
CA ARG A 29 -5.58 -13.77 -1.66
C ARG A 29 -4.56 -14.83 -1.25
N PHE A 30 -4.16 -15.71 -2.17
CA PHE A 30 -3.38 -16.92 -1.87
C PHE A 30 -1.97 -16.88 -2.41
N VAL A 31 -1.73 -16.16 -3.52
CA VAL A 31 -0.42 -16.13 -4.17
C VAL A 31 0.30 -14.80 -3.96
N PRO A 32 1.65 -14.80 -3.94
CA PRO A 32 2.45 -13.58 -3.88
C PRO A 32 2.21 -12.65 -5.07
N VAL A 33 2.22 -11.34 -4.84
CA VAL A 33 2.14 -10.31 -5.88
C VAL A 33 3.55 -9.91 -6.30
N TYR A 34 4.10 -10.59 -7.30
CA TYR A 34 5.47 -10.33 -7.78
C TYR A 34 5.59 -9.10 -8.67
N ILE A 35 4.55 -8.77 -9.40
CA ILE A 35 4.54 -7.68 -10.37
C ILE A 35 3.27 -6.85 -10.18
N THR A 36 3.43 -5.52 -10.18
CA THR A 36 2.29 -4.60 -10.15
C THR A 36 2.33 -3.65 -11.34
N PRO A 37 1.17 -3.09 -11.78
CA PRO A 37 1.14 -2.08 -12.84
C PRO A 37 2.06 -0.89 -12.53
N LEU A 38 2.15 -0.50 -11.25
CA LEU A 38 3.04 0.58 -10.80
C LEU A 38 4.51 0.28 -11.13
N MET A 39 4.99 -0.93 -10.81
CA MET A 39 6.38 -1.35 -11.08
C MET A 39 6.70 -1.28 -12.57
N VAL A 40 5.82 -1.83 -13.43
CA VAL A 40 5.97 -1.81 -14.88
C VAL A 40 6.00 -0.38 -15.41
N ILE A 41 5.00 0.44 -15.04
CA ILE A 41 4.90 1.84 -15.51
C ILE A 41 6.13 2.65 -15.09
N ARG A 42 6.62 2.46 -13.85
CA ARG A 42 7.83 3.14 -13.37
C ARG A 42 9.08 2.75 -14.17
N SER A 43 9.25 1.46 -14.46
CA SER A 43 10.37 0.97 -15.27
C SER A 43 10.32 1.54 -16.69
N VAL A 44 9.15 1.54 -17.32
CA VAL A 44 8.94 2.14 -18.64
C VAL A 44 9.24 3.64 -18.61
N GLN A 45 8.77 4.37 -17.60
CA GLN A 45 9.05 5.81 -17.44
C GLN A 45 10.55 6.11 -17.28
N GLN A 46 11.31 5.23 -16.63
CA GLN A 46 12.78 5.37 -16.51
C GLN A 46 13.45 5.21 -17.88
N VAL A 47 13.06 4.17 -18.64
CA VAL A 47 13.59 3.96 -19.99
C VAL A 47 13.33 5.17 -20.90
N PHE A 48 12.12 5.72 -20.90
CA PHE A 48 11.79 6.93 -21.67
C PHE A 48 12.59 8.19 -21.26
N LYS A 49 13.12 8.21 -20.04
CA LYS A 49 14.01 9.28 -19.56
C LYS A 49 15.50 9.00 -19.84
N GLY A 50 15.83 7.93 -20.55
CA GLY A 50 17.21 7.51 -20.78
C GLY A 50 17.90 6.94 -19.55
N GLU A 51 17.14 6.60 -18.48
CA GLU A 51 17.66 5.98 -17.27
C GLU A 51 17.61 4.45 -17.41
N SER A 52 18.58 3.75 -16.81
CA SER A 52 18.49 2.30 -16.69
C SER A 52 17.32 1.91 -15.75
N PRO A 53 16.46 0.96 -16.15
CA PRO A 53 15.33 0.57 -15.32
C PRO A 53 15.83 -0.01 -14.00
N CYS A 54 15.39 0.59 -12.91
CA CYS A 54 15.69 0.16 -11.56
C CYS A 54 14.44 -0.50 -10.97
N TRP A 55 14.53 -1.81 -10.73
CA TRP A 55 13.46 -2.61 -10.15
C TRP A 55 14.03 -3.59 -9.14
N HIS A 56 13.93 -3.21 -7.88
CA HIS A 56 14.31 -4.05 -6.75
C HIS A 56 13.05 -4.48 -6.02
N HIS A 57 12.68 -5.74 -6.16
CA HIS A 57 11.55 -6.35 -5.48
C HIS A 57 11.92 -7.78 -5.07
N THR A 58 11.54 -8.14 -3.85
CA THR A 58 11.64 -9.52 -3.34
C THR A 58 10.47 -9.73 -2.39
N TRP A 59 9.58 -10.64 -2.74
CA TRP A 59 8.50 -11.04 -1.85
C TRP A 59 9.04 -11.82 -0.67
N VAL A 60 8.56 -11.49 0.53
CA VAL A 60 8.81 -12.26 1.74
C VAL A 60 7.50 -12.51 2.45
N SER A 61 7.34 -13.72 3.01
CA SER A 61 6.18 -14.06 3.81
C SER A 61 6.11 -13.23 5.10
N SER A 62 4.92 -13.09 5.65
CA SER A 62 4.62 -12.26 6.82
C SER A 62 5.51 -12.57 8.03
N ASP A 63 5.91 -13.84 8.23
CA ASP A 63 6.83 -14.29 9.29
C ASP A 63 8.28 -13.76 9.12
N LYS A 64 8.63 -13.35 7.90
CA LYS A 64 9.96 -12.77 7.57
C LYS A 64 9.95 -11.24 7.52
N ILE A 65 8.92 -10.61 8.05
CA ILE A 65 8.82 -9.16 8.20
C ILE A 65 8.87 -8.81 9.69
N SER A 66 9.71 -7.84 10.05
CA SER A 66 9.80 -7.35 11.43
C SER A 66 8.41 -6.92 11.94
N PRO A 67 7.99 -7.34 13.14
CA PRO A 67 6.69 -6.96 13.71
C PRO A 67 6.56 -5.45 13.95
N HIS A 68 7.67 -4.73 13.95
CA HIS A 68 7.68 -3.28 14.08
C HIS A 68 7.22 -2.57 12.81
N LEU A 69 7.35 -3.19 11.62
CA LEU A 69 7.04 -2.51 10.37
C LEU A 69 5.54 -2.28 10.15
N PRO A 70 4.65 -3.27 10.31
CA PRO A 70 3.21 -3.02 10.25
C PRO A 70 2.75 -2.01 11.30
N MET A 71 3.30 -2.06 12.52
CA MET A 71 2.99 -1.09 13.58
C MET A 71 3.41 0.34 13.21
N ALA A 72 4.59 0.51 12.61
CA ALA A 72 5.06 1.81 12.16
C ALA A 72 4.20 2.38 11.03
N VAL A 73 3.78 1.52 10.08
CA VAL A 73 2.91 1.89 8.97
C VAL A 73 1.52 2.28 9.48
N ILE A 74 0.90 1.46 10.34
CA ILE A 74 -0.38 1.78 10.98
C ILE A 74 -0.31 3.12 11.71
N ALA A 75 0.72 3.31 12.53
CA ALA A 75 0.91 4.54 13.30
C ALA A 75 1.13 5.79 12.41
N SER A 76 1.67 5.63 11.20
CA SER A 76 1.95 6.73 10.27
C SER A 76 0.80 7.05 9.32
N GLU A 77 0.18 6.00 8.77
CA GLU A 77 -0.70 6.10 7.61
C GLU A 77 -2.19 5.89 7.96
N ASP A 78 -2.48 5.01 8.94
CA ASP A 78 -3.84 4.54 9.16
C ASP A 78 -4.02 3.96 10.57
N ASN A 79 -4.13 4.83 11.57
CA ASN A 79 -4.19 4.44 12.99
C ASN A 79 -5.36 3.50 13.34
N ARG A 80 -6.35 3.43 12.48
CA ARG A 80 -7.59 2.66 12.66
C ARG A 80 -7.72 1.49 11.69
N PHE A 81 -6.63 1.11 11.03
CA PHE A 81 -6.61 0.06 10.01
C PHE A 81 -7.34 -1.22 10.42
N ALA A 82 -7.17 -1.66 11.67
CA ALA A 82 -7.80 -2.87 12.18
C ALA A 82 -9.31 -2.75 12.45
N THR A 83 -9.88 -1.54 12.46
CA THR A 83 -11.25 -1.29 12.93
C THR A 83 -12.21 -0.82 11.86
N HIS A 84 -11.73 -0.42 10.69
CA HIS A 84 -12.59 -0.02 9.57
C HIS A 84 -12.53 -1.03 8.41
N ASN A 85 -13.53 -1.01 7.52
CA ASN A 85 -13.63 -1.87 6.34
C ASN A 85 -13.26 -1.08 5.08
N GLY A 86 -11.97 -0.79 4.91
CA GLY A 86 -11.42 -0.14 3.73
C GLY A 86 -11.46 1.38 3.73
N PHE A 87 -12.42 2.00 4.41
CA PHE A 87 -12.61 3.45 4.45
C PHE A 87 -12.73 3.93 5.90
N ASP A 88 -11.86 4.85 6.32
CA ASP A 88 -11.97 5.51 7.62
C ASP A 88 -12.79 6.80 7.50
N PHE A 89 -14.11 6.67 7.65
CA PHE A 89 -15.02 7.80 7.54
C PHE A 89 -14.78 8.87 8.61
N ILE A 90 -14.25 8.49 9.78
CA ILE A 90 -13.91 9.45 10.84
C ILE A 90 -12.73 10.31 10.41
N GLU A 91 -11.65 9.69 9.89
CA GLU A 91 -10.50 10.43 9.39
C GLU A 91 -10.83 11.22 8.11
N ILE A 92 -11.73 10.73 7.26
CA ILE A 92 -12.24 11.49 6.10
C ILE A 92 -12.94 12.77 6.57
N GLN A 93 -13.86 12.69 7.55
CA GLN A 93 -14.55 13.85 8.09
C GLN A 93 -13.59 14.86 8.74
N LYS A 94 -12.60 14.37 9.51
CA LYS A 94 -11.55 15.22 10.08
C LYS A 94 -10.74 15.91 8.99
N ALA A 95 -10.32 15.17 7.96
CA ALA A 95 -9.54 15.72 6.85
C ALA A 95 -10.33 16.79 6.09
N ILE A 96 -11.65 16.61 5.88
CA ILE A 96 -12.51 17.63 5.26
C ILE A 96 -12.49 18.92 6.09
N LYS A 97 -12.78 18.84 7.39
CA LYS A 97 -12.79 20.01 8.29
C LYS A 97 -11.42 20.70 8.36
N GLU A 98 -10.33 19.94 8.51
CA GLU A 98 -8.98 20.50 8.53
C GLU A 98 -8.61 21.17 7.20
N ASN A 99 -9.08 20.63 6.08
CA ASN A 99 -8.78 21.13 4.74
C ASN A 99 -9.50 22.45 4.39
N GLU A 100 -10.48 22.87 5.18
CA GLU A 100 -11.10 24.20 5.04
C GLU A 100 -10.11 25.31 5.35
N THR A 101 -9.22 25.10 6.33
CA THR A 101 -8.27 26.12 6.82
C THR A 101 -6.83 25.88 6.37
N ARG A 102 -6.49 24.66 5.94
CA ARG A 102 -5.11 24.30 5.55
C ARG A 102 -4.75 24.76 4.14
N LYS A 103 -3.61 25.45 3.99
CA LYS A 103 -3.00 25.73 2.67
C LYS A 103 -2.64 24.46 1.89
N ARG A 104 -2.12 23.43 2.58
CA ARG A 104 -1.81 22.13 1.99
C ARG A 104 -2.84 21.09 2.43
N LYS A 105 -3.60 20.58 1.50
CA LYS A 105 -4.64 19.59 1.74
C LYS A 105 -4.05 18.29 2.33
N ARG A 106 -4.70 17.77 3.37
CA ARG A 106 -4.41 16.46 3.96
C ARG A 106 -5.25 15.40 3.26
N GLY A 107 -4.63 14.28 2.87
CA GLY A 107 -5.33 13.07 2.43
C GLY A 107 -5.79 12.22 3.61
N ALA A 108 -6.81 11.40 3.38
CA ALA A 108 -7.32 10.41 4.33
C ALA A 108 -7.44 9.03 3.66
N SER A 109 -6.47 8.68 2.80
CA SER A 109 -6.45 7.36 2.15
C SER A 109 -5.92 6.32 3.13
N THR A 110 -6.65 5.22 3.27
CA THR A 110 -6.31 4.08 4.14
C THR A 110 -5.25 3.17 3.53
N ILE A 111 -4.66 2.27 4.33
CA ILE A 111 -3.75 1.22 3.87
C ILE A 111 -4.43 0.34 2.81
N SER A 112 -5.71 0.00 2.99
CA SER A 112 -6.47 -0.78 2.01
C SER A 112 -6.60 -0.07 0.67
N GLN A 113 -6.92 1.23 0.66
CA GLN A 113 -6.97 2.05 -0.56
C GLN A 113 -5.61 2.15 -1.25
N GLN A 114 -4.54 2.31 -0.46
CA GLN A 114 -3.17 2.33 -0.98
C GLN A 114 -2.77 0.97 -1.58
N THR A 115 -3.16 -0.15 -0.95
CA THR A 115 -2.95 -1.50 -1.47
C THR A 115 -3.69 -1.70 -2.79
N ALA A 116 -4.97 -1.41 -2.84
CA ALA A 116 -5.79 -1.49 -4.05
C ALA A 116 -5.17 -0.69 -5.22
N LYS A 117 -4.76 0.55 -4.95
CA LYS A 117 -4.09 1.41 -5.92
C LYS A 117 -2.79 0.80 -6.43
N ASN A 118 -1.90 0.36 -5.54
CA ASN A 118 -0.56 -0.09 -5.92
C ASN A 118 -0.57 -1.44 -6.65
N VAL A 119 -1.50 -2.33 -6.30
CA VAL A 119 -1.58 -3.69 -6.86
C VAL A 119 -2.33 -3.73 -8.19
N PHE A 120 -3.38 -2.92 -8.35
CA PHE A 120 -4.29 -3.07 -9.48
C PHE A 120 -4.33 -1.87 -10.43
N LEU A 121 -3.79 -0.70 -10.04
CA LEU A 121 -4.00 0.55 -10.76
C LEU A 121 -2.68 1.24 -11.14
N TRP A 122 -2.82 2.33 -11.88
CA TRP A 122 -1.72 3.17 -12.35
C TRP A 122 -1.48 4.39 -11.43
N PRO A 123 -0.28 5.01 -11.48
CA PRO A 123 0.08 6.09 -10.54
C PRO A 123 -0.59 7.44 -10.80
N GLN A 124 -0.98 7.75 -12.06
CA GLN A 124 -1.54 9.05 -12.41
C GLN A 124 -2.91 9.25 -11.74
N SER A 125 -3.13 10.45 -11.19
CA SER A 125 -4.39 10.81 -10.56
C SER A 125 -5.46 11.11 -11.61
N SER A 126 -6.63 10.47 -11.48
CA SER A 126 -7.85 10.77 -12.23
C SER A 126 -9.08 10.33 -11.45
N TRP A 127 -10.25 10.90 -11.76
CA TRP A 127 -11.52 10.49 -11.14
C TRP A 127 -11.87 9.03 -11.46
N VAL A 128 -11.60 8.58 -12.69
CA VAL A 128 -11.80 7.17 -13.10
C VAL A 128 -10.92 6.25 -12.24
N ARG A 129 -9.61 6.56 -12.11
CA ARG A 129 -8.73 5.78 -11.26
C ARG A 129 -9.21 5.78 -9.80
N LYS A 130 -9.72 6.91 -9.29
CA LYS A 130 -10.25 6.97 -7.92
C LYS A 130 -11.50 6.11 -7.75
N GLY A 131 -12.38 6.06 -8.73
CA GLY A 131 -13.53 5.15 -8.74
C GLY A 131 -13.11 3.67 -8.73
N LEU A 132 -12.11 3.31 -9.54
CA LEU A 132 -11.54 1.96 -9.54
C LEU A 132 -10.81 1.63 -8.23
N GLU A 133 -10.15 2.60 -7.60
CA GLU A 133 -9.54 2.42 -6.28
C GLU A 133 -10.60 2.07 -5.22
N VAL A 134 -11.75 2.74 -5.23
CA VAL A 134 -12.89 2.39 -4.36
C VAL A 134 -13.37 0.96 -4.65
N TYR A 135 -13.59 0.62 -5.91
CA TYR A 135 -14.01 -0.71 -6.33
C TYR A 135 -13.06 -1.81 -5.83
N PHE A 136 -11.76 -1.69 -6.10
CA PHE A 136 -10.78 -2.68 -5.65
C PHE A 136 -10.61 -2.69 -4.13
N THR A 137 -10.79 -1.55 -3.46
CA THR A 137 -10.76 -1.50 -1.98
C THR A 137 -11.89 -2.34 -1.39
N VAL A 138 -13.11 -2.23 -1.92
CA VAL A 138 -14.24 -3.06 -1.49
C VAL A 138 -13.95 -4.54 -1.73
N LEU A 139 -13.40 -4.90 -2.89
CA LEU A 139 -13.10 -6.29 -3.20
C LEU A 139 -12.02 -6.88 -2.27
N ILE A 140 -10.91 -6.18 -2.05
CA ILE A 140 -9.85 -6.72 -1.18
C ILE A 140 -10.32 -6.81 0.28
N GLU A 141 -11.12 -5.88 0.78
CA GLU A 141 -11.68 -5.97 2.13
C GLU A 141 -12.70 -7.10 2.27
N PHE A 142 -13.42 -7.43 1.20
CA PHE A 142 -14.36 -8.54 1.22
C PHE A 142 -13.67 -9.91 1.14
N PHE A 143 -12.63 -10.04 0.30
CA PHE A 143 -12.00 -11.32 0.03
C PHE A 143 -10.74 -11.59 0.87
N TRP A 144 -10.03 -10.56 1.38
CA TRP A 144 -8.78 -10.72 2.10
C TRP A 144 -8.96 -10.41 3.59
N SER A 145 -8.14 -11.02 4.44
CA SER A 145 -8.02 -10.59 5.84
C SER A 145 -7.18 -9.32 5.96
N LYS A 146 -7.26 -8.63 7.08
CA LYS A 146 -6.41 -7.45 7.37
C LYS A 146 -4.92 -7.79 7.33
N GLU A 147 -4.55 -8.99 7.79
CA GLU A 147 -3.17 -9.49 7.75
C GLU A 147 -2.71 -9.64 6.30
N ARG A 148 -3.59 -10.19 5.42
CA ARG A 148 -3.27 -10.34 3.99
C ARG A 148 -3.16 -8.99 3.30
N ILE A 149 -4.03 -8.05 3.57
CA ILE A 149 -3.94 -6.68 3.03
C ILE A 149 -2.61 -6.05 3.44
N MET A 150 -2.23 -6.14 4.71
CA MET A 150 -0.97 -5.60 5.22
C MET A 150 0.24 -6.33 4.63
N GLU A 151 0.22 -7.65 4.52
CA GLU A 151 1.30 -8.42 3.90
C GLU A 151 1.54 -7.99 2.46
N VAL A 152 0.48 -7.88 1.66
CA VAL A 152 0.56 -7.41 0.28
C VAL A 152 1.03 -5.96 0.22
N TYR A 153 0.52 -5.08 1.07
CA TYR A 153 0.97 -3.70 1.19
C TYR A 153 2.47 -3.62 1.41
N LEU A 154 2.97 -4.29 2.45
CA LEU A 154 4.38 -4.25 2.85
C LEU A 154 5.33 -4.89 1.81
N ASN A 155 4.81 -5.74 0.94
CA ASN A 155 5.58 -6.33 -0.14
C ASN A 155 5.50 -5.56 -1.46
N SER A 156 4.47 -4.73 -1.70
CA SER A 156 4.25 -4.11 -3.02
C SER A 156 4.43 -2.61 -3.07
N ILE A 157 4.37 -1.90 -1.93
CA ILE A 157 4.48 -0.44 -1.93
C ILE A 157 5.89 0.04 -2.30
N GLU A 158 5.97 1.15 -3.05
CA GLU A 158 7.24 1.80 -3.36
C GLU A 158 7.81 2.46 -2.10
N MET A 159 9.02 2.06 -1.69
CA MET A 159 9.75 2.53 -0.50
C MET A 159 11.03 3.30 -0.86
N GLY A 160 11.22 3.61 -2.15
CA GLY A 160 12.33 4.36 -2.72
C GLY A 160 12.27 4.29 -4.23
N LYS A 161 13.09 5.07 -4.95
CA LYS A 161 13.13 5.02 -6.43
C LYS A 161 13.47 3.60 -6.89
N GLY A 162 12.49 2.89 -7.48
CA GLY A 162 12.63 1.51 -7.94
C GLY A 162 12.82 0.47 -6.82
N ILE A 163 12.53 0.81 -5.57
CA ILE A 163 12.63 -0.10 -4.41
C ILE A 163 11.20 -0.41 -3.94
N TYR A 164 10.78 -1.66 -4.08
CA TYR A 164 9.44 -2.11 -3.76
C TYR A 164 9.46 -3.16 -2.65
N GLY A 165 8.68 -2.89 -1.60
CA GLY A 165 8.48 -3.79 -0.47
C GLY A 165 9.59 -3.80 0.57
N ALA A 166 9.25 -4.40 1.71
CA ALA A 166 10.04 -4.40 2.93
C ALA A 166 11.44 -5.02 2.76
N GLN A 167 11.55 -6.15 2.03
CA GLN A 167 12.82 -6.84 1.86
C GLN A 167 13.80 -6.01 1.01
N ALA A 168 13.32 -5.40 -0.07
CA ALA A 168 14.15 -4.53 -0.89
C ALA A 168 14.56 -3.27 -0.09
N ALA A 169 13.64 -2.65 0.64
CA ALA A 169 13.96 -1.50 1.49
C ALA A 169 15.00 -1.85 2.56
N ALA A 170 14.85 -2.98 3.25
CA ALA A 170 15.82 -3.45 4.24
C ALA A 170 17.21 -3.66 3.62
N LYS A 171 17.28 -4.32 2.46
CA LYS A 171 18.53 -4.61 1.79
C LYS A 171 19.25 -3.35 1.28
N TYR A 172 18.53 -2.50 0.54
CA TYR A 172 19.14 -1.38 -0.17
C TYR A 172 19.31 -0.13 0.70
N LYS A 173 18.44 0.09 1.70
CA LYS A 173 18.51 1.25 2.59
C LYS A 173 19.29 0.99 3.88
N PHE A 174 19.23 -0.23 4.43
CA PHE A 174 19.76 -0.52 5.77
C PHE A 174 20.76 -1.69 5.80
N LYS A 175 21.08 -2.31 4.66
CA LYS A 175 22.03 -3.45 4.53
C LYS A 175 21.67 -4.63 5.45
N THR A 176 20.35 -4.88 5.60
CA THR A 176 19.80 -5.93 6.46
C THR A 176 18.67 -6.67 5.78
N THR A 177 17.92 -7.50 6.49
CA THR A 177 16.73 -8.20 6.01
C THR A 177 15.45 -7.58 6.61
N ALA A 178 14.30 -7.80 5.96
CA ALA A 178 13.01 -7.31 6.47
C ALA A 178 12.71 -7.79 7.89
N ALA A 179 13.10 -9.02 8.23
CA ALA A 179 12.92 -9.59 9.57
C ALA A 179 13.76 -8.90 10.65
N LYS A 180 14.91 -8.37 10.29
CA LYS A 180 15.88 -7.75 11.23
C LYS A 180 15.76 -6.23 11.31
N LEU A 181 14.77 -5.61 10.66
CA LEU A 181 14.53 -4.18 10.78
C LEU A 181 14.18 -3.81 12.23
N SER A 182 14.93 -2.88 12.79
CA SER A 182 14.64 -2.32 14.12
C SER A 182 13.41 -1.42 14.10
N ALA A 183 12.80 -1.16 15.26
CA ALA A 183 11.68 -0.22 15.38
C ALA A 183 12.02 1.17 14.81
N GLY A 184 13.26 1.64 15.03
CA GLY A 184 13.74 2.91 14.50
C GLY A 184 13.80 2.92 12.95
N GLN A 185 14.30 1.85 12.34
CA GLN A 185 14.36 1.71 10.89
C GLN A 185 12.96 1.59 10.27
N CYS A 186 12.06 0.83 10.92
CA CYS A 186 10.65 0.74 10.49
C CYS A 186 9.95 2.10 10.54
N ALA A 187 10.18 2.89 11.59
CA ALA A 187 9.63 4.23 11.69
C ALA A 187 10.22 5.20 10.64
N LEU A 188 11.49 5.05 10.24
CA LEU A 188 12.08 5.82 9.13
C LEU A 188 11.43 5.45 7.79
N ILE A 189 11.25 4.16 7.51
CA ILE A 189 10.53 3.70 6.31
C ILE A 189 9.14 4.34 6.30
N ALA A 190 8.35 4.17 7.36
CA ALA A 190 7.00 4.72 7.46
C ALA A 190 6.97 6.24 7.30
N ALA A 191 7.94 6.98 7.85
CA ALA A 191 8.04 8.43 7.71
C ALA A 191 8.26 8.89 6.26
N THR A 192 8.81 8.05 5.40
CA THR A 192 9.12 8.38 4.00
C THR A 192 8.05 7.94 3.00
N LEU A 193 7.11 7.07 3.40
CA LEU A 193 6.05 6.56 2.51
C LEU A 193 5.23 7.61 1.77
N PRO A 194 4.92 8.79 2.35
CA PRO A 194 4.20 9.83 1.61
C PRO A 194 4.94 10.37 0.37
N ASN A 195 6.27 10.26 0.33
CA ASN A 195 7.08 10.70 -0.82
C ASN A 195 8.39 9.89 -0.93
N PRO A 196 8.33 8.58 -1.19
CA PRO A 196 9.48 7.67 -1.06
C PRO A 196 10.55 7.90 -2.14
N ILE A 197 10.19 8.53 -3.26
CA ILE A 197 11.14 8.82 -4.35
C ILE A 197 12.04 10.01 -4.00
N ARG A 198 11.50 11.02 -3.29
CA ARG A 198 12.24 12.26 -2.97
C ARG A 198 12.90 12.24 -1.60
N VAL A 199 12.42 11.36 -0.71
CA VAL A 199 12.88 11.30 0.68
C VAL A 199 13.52 9.95 0.95
N ASP A 200 14.79 9.97 1.38
CA ASP A 200 15.54 8.75 1.64
C ASP A 200 15.51 8.39 3.13
N SER A 201 15.03 7.17 3.41
CA SER A 201 15.00 6.64 4.79
C SER A 201 16.39 6.27 5.32
N ALA A 202 17.37 6.02 4.45
CA ALA A 202 18.76 5.76 4.85
C ALA A 202 19.50 7.04 5.29
N HIS A 203 19.15 8.19 4.67
CA HIS A 203 19.76 9.50 4.96
C HIS A 203 18.68 10.50 5.40
N PRO A 204 18.10 10.31 6.61
CA PRO A 204 16.97 11.11 7.05
C PRO A 204 17.36 12.54 7.38
N SER A 205 16.63 13.51 6.82
CA SER A 205 16.73 14.92 7.20
C SER A 205 16.28 15.15 8.67
N PRO A 206 16.59 16.31 9.29
CA PRO A 206 16.10 16.64 10.63
C PRO A 206 14.57 16.54 10.75
N TYR A 207 13.84 16.93 9.72
CA TYR A 207 12.38 16.77 9.65
C TYR A 207 11.96 15.30 9.72
N ILE A 208 12.61 14.43 8.96
CA ILE A 208 12.29 12.98 8.96
C ILE A 208 12.67 12.33 10.30
N LYS A 209 13.78 12.74 10.93
CA LYS A 209 14.14 12.28 12.29
C LYS A 209 13.08 12.69 13.32
N LYS A 210 12.57 13.94 13.25
CA LYS A 210 11.46 14.39 14.10
C LYS A 210 10.22 13.55 13.87
N ARG A 211 9.86 13.27 12.59
CA ARG A 211 8.71 12.42 12.23
C ARG A 211 8.91 10.98 12.71
N GLN A 212 10.11 10.42 12.60
CA GLN A 212 10.46 9.10 13.15
C GLN A 212 10.14 9.04 14.66
N GLY A 213 10.58 10.03 15.43
CA GLY A 213 10.31 10.08 16.88
C GLY A 213 8.81 10.18 17.20
N GLN A 214 8.03 10.86 16.36
CA GLN A 214 6.57 10.89 16.50
C GLN A 214 5.95 9.51 16.23
N ILE A 215 6.36 8.82 15.15
CA ILE A 215 5.87 7.49 14.79
C ILE A 215 6.22 6.48 15.88
N LEU A 216 7.46 6.50 16.42
CA LEU A 216 7.86 5.62 17.52
C LEU A 216 6.98 5.79 18.77
N ARG A 217 6.53 7.01 19.07
CA ARG A 217 5.59 7.26 20.17
C ARG A 217 4.20 6.72 19.82
N LEU A 218 3.71 6.98 18.61
CA LEU A 218 2.39 6.53 18.16
C LEU A 218 2.30 5.00 18.08
N MET A 219 3.37 4.29 17.70
CA MET A 219 3.42 2.81 17.70
C MET A 219 3.08 2.18 19.06
N LYS A 220 3.28 2.92 20.16
CA LYS A 220 2.94 2.46 21.51
C LYS A 220 1.46 2.68 21.86
N LEU A 221 0.77 3.53 21.11
CA LEU A 221 -0.61 3.95 21.38
C LEU A 221 -1.62 3.27 20.46
N VAL A 222 -1.19 2.84 19.26
CA VAL A 222 -2.09 2.12 18.32
C VAL A 222 -2.33 0.69 18.81
N PRO A 223 -3.51 0.09 18.52
CA PRO A 223 -3.79 -1.30 18.83
C PRO A 223 -2.72 -2.22 18.25
N LYS A 224 -2.33 -3.24 19.02
CA LYS A 224 -1.36 -4.23 18.55
C LYS A 224 -1.92 -4.94 17.32
N PHE A 225 -1.11 -4.98 16.27
CA PHE A 225 -1.40 -5.68 15.03
C PHE A 225 -0.27 -6.67 14.73
N GLN A 226 -0.61 -7.93 14.53
CA GLN A 226 0.34 -8.99 14.21
C GLN A 226 0.03 -9.58 12.84
N LEU A 227 1.03 -9.64 11.97
CA LEU A 227 0.90 -10.27 10.65
C LEU A 227 0.69 -11.79 10.73
N ASN A 228 1.04 -12.40 11.84
CA ASN A 228 1.04 -13.85 12.06
C ASN A 228 0.21 -14.24 13.29
N GLU A 229 -1.00 -13.74 13.42
CA GLU A 229 -1.93 -14.44 14.29
C GLU A 229 -2.21 -15.82 13.67
N LYS A 230 -1.37 -16.79 14.03
CA LYS A 230 -1.78 -18.18 13.88
C LYS A 230 -3.18 -18.27 14.47
N ARG A 231 -4.14 -18.73 13.68
CA ARG A 231 -5.47 -19.10 14.12
C ARG A 231 -5.34 -20.00 15.35
N THR A 232 -5.28 -19.41 16.52
CA THR A 232 -5.56 -20.05 17.80
C THR A 232 -7.06 -19.92 17.97
N LYS A 233 -7.81 -20.67 17.17
CA LYS A 233 -9.22 -20.97 17.38
C LYS A 233 -9.41 -22.38 16.85
N GLU A 234 -9.12 -23.32 17.68
CA GLU A 234 -9.90 -24.55 17.82
C GLU A 234 -10.63 -24.47 19.14
#